data_6bef7589eb163079019036216cc049b6
#
_entry.id   6bef7589eb163079019036216cc049b6
#
_cell.length_a   1.000
_cell.length_b   1.000
_cell.length_c   1.000
_cell.angle_alpha   90.00
_cell.angle_beta   90.00
_cell.angle_gamma   90.00
#
_symmetry.space_group_name_H-M   'P 1'
#
loop_
_entity.id
_entity.type
_entity.pdbx_description
1 polymer ?
#
loop_
_entity_poly.entity_id
_entity_poly.type
_entity_poly.pdbx_seq_one_letter_code
_entity_poly.pdbx_strand_id
1 'polypeptide(L)'
;MNTNRYCQVVRQTTDNKSLNKVGYPESVVRGFELLTLFAGTFKCTTGLYPYVMAHLDLAKKNKIFVPGSGDELNEAKKRIATLARRAQIRLQKTCKMEMRKKVPTELEFRAVLAAMPVMVRVYMMDGTYKTLPINTHTTAKSLSQMMSLTIGVKTNGLYAIYEYDNADNKHYLQPETRIMDVIAVWQEQVEALSEDQTKTFRSSRFMFGVHHFLDVDESDHIGWTLLFMEAVSNVVNEVYPLTKKMVLDLAALQLQEELGDFSGDQDERMLNGNLHRYIPARFLTEEERPSMIEPLVKRWKCLHGQGYDQFECQLTYVEILKQSIWYAINLFVCVCVCVFSYTQIYSL
;
A
#
# COMPACT_ATOMS: atom_id res chain seq x y z
N MET A 1 -30.35 -3.21 -10.34
CA MET A 1 -30.36 -2.74 -8.94
C MET A 1 -29.77 -1.34 -8.75
N ASN A 2 -28.64 -1.00 -9.38
CA ASN A 2 -28.00 0.32 -9.21
C ASN A 2 -28.75 1.51 -9.86
N THR A 3 -29.51 1.27 -10.92
CA THR A 3 -30.29 2.32 -11.63
C THR A 3 -31.28 3.01 -10.70
N ASN A 4 -32.06 2.25 -9.93
CA ASN A 4 -33.05 2.82 -9.02
C ASN A 4 -32.40 3.67 -7.91
N ARG A 5 -31.22 3.28 -7.43
CA ARG A 5 -30.47 4.02 -6.39
C ARG A 5 -30.01 5.39 -6.91
N TYR A 6 -29.42 5.44 -8.13
CA TYR A 6 -29.05 6.72 -8.74
C TYR A 6 -30.25 7.63 -8.94
N CYS A 7 -31.37 7.10 -9.45
CA CYS A 7 -32.60 7.87 -9.62
C CYS A 7 -33.11 8.44 -8.29
N GLN A 8 -33.07 7.66 -7.22
CA GLN A 8 -33.49 8.11 -5.88
C GLN A 8 -32.61 9.26 -5.38
N VAL A 9 -31.27 9.14 -5.49
CA VAL A 9 -30.34 10.19 -5.05
C VAL A 9 -30.47 11.45 -5.89
N VAL A 10 -30.57 11.32 -7.22
CA VAL A 10 -30.80 12.47 -8.12
C VAL A 10 -32.12 13.17 -7.78
N ARG A 11 -33.19 12.43 -7.46
CA ARG A 11 -34.46 13.04 -7.03
C ARG A 11 -34.34 13.84 -5.75
N GLN A 12 -33.43 13.48 -4.84
CA GLN A 12 -33.17 14.26 -3.61
C GLN A 12 -32.42 15.57 -3.90
N THR A 13 -31.71 15.64 -5.02
CA THR A 13 -30.91 16.82 -5.42
C THR A 13 -31.58 17.66 -6.53
N THR A 14 -32.77 17.27 -6.97
CA THR A 14 -33.63 18.05 -7.87
C THR A 14 -34.69 18.80 -7.07
N ASP A 15 -35.48 19.63 -7.74
CA ASP A 15 -36.59 20.38 -7.15
C ASP A 15 -37.56 19.46 -6.38
N ASN A 16 -37.20 19.12 -5.17
CA ASN A 16 -37.97 18.26 -4.28
C ASN A 16 -38.90 19.11 -3.44
N LYS A 17 -40.20 19.03 -3.72
CA LYS A 17 -41.25 19.79 -3.01
C LYS A 17 -41.26 19.61 -1.51
N SER A 18 -40.74 18.47 -1.00
CA SER A 18 -40.59 18.24 0.42
C SER A 18 -39.50 19.09 1.06
N LEU A 19 -38.46 19.46 0.31
CA LEU A 19 -37.36 20.32 0.77
C LEU A 19 -37.78 21.80 0.78
N ASN A 20 -38.68 22.21 -0.14
CA ASN A 20 -39.16 23.59 -0.24
C ASN A 20 -39.93 24.04 1.02
N LYS A 21 -40.45 23.11 1.82
CA LYS A 21 -41.19 23.44 3.07
C LYS A 21 -40.28 23.85 4.25
N VAL A 22 -39.01 23.47 4.19
CA VAL A 22 -38.06 23.66 5.31
C VAL A 22 -37.00 24.70 5.01
N GLY A 23 -36.80 25.09 3.74
CA GLY A 23 -35.94 26.23 3.35
C GLY A 23 -34.43 26.05 3.55
N TYR A 24 -33.94 24.88 3.90
CA TYR A 24 -32.52 24.65 4.22
C TYR A 24 -31.70 24.16 3.02
N PRO A 25 -30.66 24.91 2.57
CA PRO A 25 -29.78 24.51 1.48
C PRO A 25 -28.96 23.26 1.84
N GLU A 26 -28.72 23.00 3.11
CA GLU A 26 -27.92 21.89 3.63
C GLU A 26 -28.43 20.51 3.19
N SER A 27 -29.76 20.35 3.07
CA SER A 27 -30.36 19.09 2.60
C SER A 27 -29.94 18.74 1.16
N VAL A 28 -29.83 19.75 0.28
CA VAL A 28 -29.37 19.56 -1.10
C VAL A 28 -27.87 19.26 -1.10
N VAL A 29 -27.08 19.93 -0.26
CA VAL A 29 -25.64 19.66 -0.11
C VAL A 29 -25.42 18.21 0.30
N ARG A 30 -26.12 17.68 1.30
CA ARG A 30 -26.04 16.27 1.71
C ARG A 30 -26.40 15.29 0.59
N GLY A 31 -27.39 15.66 -0.23
CA GLY A 31 -27.73 14.88 -1.43
C GLY A 31 -26.55 14.79 -2.41
N PHE A 32 -25.82 15.88 -2.63
CA PHE A 32 -24.62 15.87 -3.48
C PHE A 32 -23.41 15.18 -2.82
N GLU A 33 -23.28 15.20 -1.52
CA GLU A 33 -22.29 14.40 -0.78
C GLU A 33 -22.55 12.91 -1.03
N LEU A 34 -23.80 12.47 -0.85
CA LEU A 34 -24.20 11.10 -1.13
C LEU A 34 -23.99 10.73 -2.60
N LEU A 35 -24.38 11.62 -3.54
CA LEU A 35 -24.17 11.40 -4.98
C LEU A 35 -22.68 11.27 -5.32
N THR A 36 -21.81 12.02 -4.63
CA THR A 36 -20.35 11.93 -4.80
C THR A 36 -19.78 10.58 -4.32
N LEU A 37 -20.31 10.04 -3.21
CA LEU A 37 -19.97 8.68 -2.75
C LEU A 37 -20.44 7.63 -3.76
N PHE A 38 -21.71 7.70 -4.18
CA PHE A 38 -22.28 6.79 -5.16
C PHE A 38 -21.48 6.76 -6.47
N ALA A 39 -21.14 7.94 -6.98
CA ALA A 39 -20.35 8.11 -8.20
C ALA A 39 -18.97 7.45 -8.11
N GLY A 40 -18.37 7.35 -6.91
CA GLY A 40 -17.11 6.66 -6.69
C GLY A 40 -17.24 5.16 -6.51
N THR A 41 -18.42 4.66 -6.15
CA THR A 41 -18.62 3.26 -5.73
C THR A 41 -19.35 2.43 -6.76
N PHE A 42 -20.44 2.95 -7.31
CA PHE A 42 -21.36 2.19 -8.14
C PHE A 42 -21.31 2.64 -9.59
N LYS A 43 -21.22 1.68 -10.52
CA LYS A 43 -21.38 1.99 -11.95
C LYS A 43 -22.80 2.46 -12.24
N CYS A 44 -22.90 3.51 -13.03
CA CYS A 44 -24.15 3.92 -13.63
C CYS A 44 -24.41 3.10 -14.91
N THR A 45 -25.67 2.72 -15.16
CA THR A 45 -26.03 2.07 -16.42
C THR A 45 -25.82 3.02 -17.60
N THR A 46 -25.50 2.46 -18.76
CA THR A 46 -25.24 3.25 -19.99
C THR A 46 -26.39 4.17 -20.35
N GLY A 47 -27.64 3.72 -20.18
CA GLY A 47 -28.84 4.54 -20.46
C GLY A 47 -29.06 5.69 -19.47
N LEU A 48 -28.63 5.52 -18.17
CA LEU A 48 -28.83 6.56 -17.16
C LEU A 48 -27.63 7.53 -17.08
N TYR A 49 -26.44 7.09 -17.50
CA TYR A 49 -25.20 7.85 -17.42
C TYR A 49 -25.29 9.28 -17.99
N PRO A 50 -25.81 9.50 -19.22
CA PRO A 50 -25.88 10.85 -19.77
C PRO A 50 -26.78 11.79 -18.96
N TYR A 51 -27.85 11.28 -18.35
CA TYR A 51 -28.76 12.07 -17.52
C TYR A 51 -28.12 12.49 -16.20
N VAL A 52 -27.42 11.54 -15.54
CA VAL A 52 -26.67 11.86 -14.31
C VAL A 52 -25.55 12.86 -14.59
N MET A 53 -24.83 12.70 -15.70
CA MET A 53 -23.78 13.64 -16.09
C MET A 53 -24.35 15.04 -16.41
N ALA A 54 -25.49 15.12 -17.08
CA ALA A 54 -26.18 16.39 -17.35
C ALA A 54 -26.64 17.06 -16.05
N HIS A 55 -27.22 16.31 -15.12
CA HIS A 55 -27.62 16.83 -13.80
C HIS A 55 -26.41 17.39 -13.02
N LEU A 56 -25.30 16.67 -13.00
CA LEU A 56 -24.07 17.14 -12.37
C LEU A 56 -23.48 18.37 -13.07
N ASP A 57 -23.62 18.48 -14.40
CA ASP A 57 -23.17 19.67 -15.15
C ASP A 57 -24.04 20.92 -14.86
N LEU A 58 -25.34 20.74 -14.70
CA LEU A 58 -26.22 21.81 -14.25
C LEU A 58 -25.90 22.30 -12.86
N ALA A 59 -25.63 21.36 -11.94
CA ALA A 59 -25.21 21.65 -10.55
C ALA A 59 -23.88 22.41 -10.52
N LYS A 60 -22.90 21.97 -11.29
CA LYS A 60 -21.61 22.64 -11.43
C LYS A 60 -21.71 24.07 -11.94
N LYS A 61 -22.67 24.34 -12.77
CA LYS A 61 -22.97 25.66 -13.34
C LYS A 61 -23.94 26.50 -12.49
N ASN A 62 -24.28 26.05 -11.30
CA ASN A 62 -25.28 26.66 -10.39
C ASN A 62 -26.67 26.85 -11.04
N LYS A 63 -27.06 25.95 -11.94
CA LYS A 63 -28.35 26.00 -12.66
C LYS A 63 -29.41 25.08 -12.04
N ILE A 64 -29.16 24.52 -10.86
CA ILE A 64 -30.15 23.76 -10.08
C ILE A 64 -30.82 24.68 -9.07
N PHE A 65 -32.06 24.35 -8.70
CA PHE A 65 -32.71 25.01 -7.59
C PHE A 65 -32.11 24.59 -6.27
N VAL A 66 -31.75 25.58 -5.43
CA VAL A 66 -31.29 25.38 -4.06
C VAL A 66 -32.11 26.34 -3.18
N PRO A 67 -32.86 25.84 -2.18
CA PRO A 67 -33.65 26.69 -1.30
C PRO A 67 -32.74 27.53 -0.37
N GLY A 68 -33.22 28.67 0.08
CA GLY A 68 -32.53 29.56 1.01
C GLY A 68 -32.20 30.92 0.42
N SER A 69 -31.58 31.79 1.20
CA SER A 69 -31.21 33.15 0.81
C SER A 69 -29.92 33.58 1.52
N GLY A 70 -29.33 34.69 1.06
CA GLY A 70 -28.13 35.26 1.68
C GLY A 70 -26.85 34.45 1.50
N ASP A 71 -25.92 34.62 2.44
CA ASP A 71 -24.58 34.04 2.38
C ASP A 71 -24.60 32.51 2.52
N GLU A 72 -25.50 31.95 3.29
CA GLU A 72 -25.66 30.50 3.42
C GLU A 72 -25.99 29.83 2.08
N LEU A 73 -26.87 30.44 1.28
CA LEU A 73 -27.21 29.96 -0.05
C LEU A 73 -25.99 30.03 -0.99
N ASN A 74 -25.20 31.12 -0.92
CA ASN A 74 -24.02 31.28 -1.77
C ASN A 74 -22.94 30.25 -1.42
N GLU A 75 -22.74 29.97 -0.13
CA GLU A 75 -21.81 28.94 0.34
C GLU A 75 -22.26 27.54 -0.08
N ALA A 76 -23.52 27.21 0.12
CA ALA A 76 -24.11 25.95 -0.32
C ALA A 76 -23.94 25.72 -1.84
N LYS A 77 -24.21 26.74 -2.66
CA LYS A 77 -24.01 26.65 -4.11
C LYS A 77 -22.56 26.39 -4.51
N LYS A 78 -21.59 27.05 -3.84
CA LYS A 78 -20.15 26.78 -4.06
C LYS A 78 -19.79 25.34 -3.70
N ARG A 79 -20.28 24.84 -2.56
CA ARG A 79 -20.06 23.48 -2.09
C ARG A 79 -20.67 22.46 -3.04
N ILE A 80 -21.91 22.65 -3.46
CA ILE A 80 -22.62 21.82 -4.44
C ILE A 80 -21.83 21.77 -5.77
N ALA A 81 -21.40 22.89 -6.31
CA ALA A 81 -20.64 22.94 -7.55
C ALA A 81 -19.33 22.14 -7.46
N THR A 82 -18.65 22.20 -6.31
CA THR A 82 -17.42 21.43 -6.02
C THR A 82 -17.72 19.93 -5.94
N LEU A 83 -18.76 19.54 -5.21
CA LEU A 83 -19.20 18.15 -5.09
C LEU A 83 -19.63 17.58 -6.45
N ALA A 84 -20.39 18.33 -7.23
CA ALA A 84 -20.82 17.93 -8.57
C ALA A 84 -19.62 17.69 -9.51
N ARG A 85 -18.61 18.57 -9.50
CA ARG A 85 -17.37 18.37 -10.26
C ARG A 85 -16.65 17.06 -9.84
N ARG A 86 -16.56 16.81 -8.52
CA ARG A 86 -15.95 15.58 -8.00
C ARG A 86 -16.75 14.34 -8.38
N ALA A 87 -18.07 14.40 -8.28
CA ALA A 87 -18.95 13.30 -8.68
C ALA A 87 -18.80 12.99 -10.17
N GLN A 88 -18.70 13.99 -11.05
CA GLN A 88 -18.44 13.77 -12.49
C GLN A 88 -17.15 13.00 -12.73
N ILE A 89 -16.03 13.46 -12.14
CA ILE A 89 -14.72 12.81 -12.30
C ILE A 89 -14.76 11.38 -11.76
N ARG A 90 -15.37 11.18 -10.58
CA ARG A 90 -15.50 9.85 -9.97
C ARG A 90 -16.34 8.92 -10.83
N LEU A 91 -17.50 9.39 -11.32
CA LEU A 91 -18.39 8.58 -12.14
C LEU A 91 -17.73 8.14 -13.46
N GLN A 92 -17.01 9.06 -14.12
CA GLN A 92 -16.26 8.75 -15.34
C GLN A 92 -15.21 7.65 -15.10
N LYS A 93 -14.49 7.72 -13.98
CA LYS A 93 -13.49 6.70 -13.59
C LYS A 93 -14.17 5.38 -13.23
N THR A 94 -15.22 5.42 -12.40
CA THR A 94 -15.95 4.23 -11.95
C THR A 94 -16.55 3.45 -13.11
N CYS A 95 -17.07 4.14 -14.14
CA CYS A 95 -17.64 3.48 -15.33
C CYS A 95 -16.57 2.76 -16.17
N LYS A 96 -15.31 3.21 -16.15
CA LYS A 96 -14.20 2.62 -16.90
C LYS A 96 -13.49 1.48 -16.14
N MET A 97 -13.64 1.42 -14.83
CA MET A 97 -12.99 0.41 -13.97
C MET A 97 -13.98 -0.70 -13.65
N GLU A 98 -13.49 -1.80 -13.09
CA GLU A 98 -14.36 -2.82 -12.49
C GLU A 98 -15.17 -2.24 -11.32
N MET A 99 -16.34 -2.85 -11.06
CA MET A 99 -17.17 -2.46 -9.93
C MET A 99 -16.47 -2.79 -8.61
N ARG A 100 -16.62 -1.93 -7.61
CA ARG A 100 -16.12 -2.20 -6.25
C ARG A 100 -16.77 -3.44 -5.66
N LYS A 101 -15.97 -4.19 -4.90
CA LYS A 101 -16.42 -5.40 -4.19
C LYS A 101 -17.03 -5.08 -2.83
N LYS A 102 -16.68 -3.92 -2.25
CA LYS A 102 -17.10 -3.49 -0.91
C LYS A 102 -17.86 -2.16 -0.98
N VAL A 103 -18.70 -1.93 0.02
CA VAL A 103 -19.38 -0.65 0.22
C VAL A 103 -18.40 0.43 0.70
N PRO A 104 -18.73 1.73 0.55
CA PRO A 104 -17.88 2.79 1.08
C PRO A 104 -17.72 2.68 2.58
N THR A 105 -16.49 2.90 3.06
CA THR A 105 -16.15 2.94 4.47
C THR A 105 -16.54 4.28 5.10
N GLU A 106 -16.57 4.32 6.43
CA GLU A 106 -16.74 5.58 7.16
C GLU A 106 -15.63 6.59 6.84
N LEU A 107 -14.40 6.12 6.61
CA LEU A 107 -13.28 6.96 6.20
C LEU A 107 -13.55 7.65 4.86
N GLU A 108 -14.12 6.95 3.89
CA GLU A 108 -14.51 7.54 2.60
C GLU A 108 -15.62 8.58 2.75
N PHE A 109 -16.59 8.30 3.61
CA PHE A 109 -17.66 9.24 3.90
C PHE A 109 -17.11 10.52 4.53
N ARG A 110 -16.29 10.41 5.57
CA ARG A 110 -15.62 11.55 6.22
C ARG A 110 -14.74 12.33 5.23
N ALA A 111 -14.00 11.64 4.35
CA ALA A 111 -13.18 12.26 3.32
C ALA A 111 -14.00 13.07 2.30
N VAL A 112 -15.21 12.60 1.95
CA VAL A 112 -16.13 13.36 1.08
C VAL A 112 -16.64 14.61 1.79
N LEU A 113 -17.08 14.48 3.05
CA LEU A 113 -17.57 15.61 3.86
C LEU A 113 -16.49 16.69 4.05
N ALA A 114 -15.28 16.27 4.41
CA ALA A 114 -14.14 17.16 4.64
C ALA A 114 -13.52 17.70 3.34
N ALA A 115 -13.95 17.19 2.17
CA ALA A 115 -13.36 17.50 0.88
C ALA A 115 -11.86 17.12 0.76
N MET A 116 -11.38 16.18 1.58
CA MET A 116 -9.98 15.74 1.69
C MET A 116 -9.81 14.32 1.13
N PRO A 117 -8.60 13.94 0.70
CA PRO A 117 -8.29 12.53 0.41
C PRO A 117 -8.23 11.71 1.69
N VAL A 118 -8.40 10.39 1.56
CA VAL A 118 -8.05 9.46 2.64
C VAL A 118 -6.53 9.33 2.69
N MET A 119 -5.94 9.43 3.87
CA MET A 119 -4.49 9.27 4.05
C MET A 119 -4.19 7.85 4.56
N VAL A 120 -3.29 7.15 3.88
CA VAL A 120 -2.84 5.82 4.28
C VAL A 120 -1.35 5.79 4.55
N ARG A 121 -0.94 4.99 5.53
CA ARG A 121 0.47 4.70 5.80
C ARG A 121 0.88 3.48 5.01
N VAL A 122 2.00 3.60 4.29
CA VAL A 122 2.67 2.51 3.60
C VAL A 122 4.03 2.36 4.23
N TYR A 123 4.26 1.20 4.83
CA TYR A 123 5.49 0.88 5.55
C TYR A 123 6.54 0.31 4.60
N MET A 124 7.80 0.46 4.95
CA MET A 124 8.95 -0.20 4.34
C MET A 124 9.51 -1.27 5.28
N MET A 125 10.44 -2.08 4.79
CA MET A 125 11.00 -3.21 5.57
C MET A 125 11.79 -2.77 6.81
N ASP A 126 12.31 -1.55 6.82
CA ASP A 126 13.00 -0.93 7.98
C ASP A 126 12.05 -0.42 9.07
N GLY A 127 10.73 -0.60 8.89
CA GLY A 127 9.70 -0.10 9.79
C GLY A 127 9.36 1.38 9.60
N THR A 128 10.06 2.11 8.75
CA THR A 128 9.67 3.47 8.37
C THR A 128 8.43 3.47 7.50
N TYR A 129 7.74 4.60 7.39
CA TYR A 129 6.55 4.70 6.54
C TYR A 129 6.43 6.04 5.85
N LYS A 130 5.71 6.05 4.75
CA LYS A 130 5.21 7.26 4.10
C LYS A 130 3.70 7.32 4.17
N THR A 131 3.16 8.52 4.34
CA THR A 131 1.71 8.76 4.35
C THR A 131 1.29 9.29 2.99
N LEU A 132 0.45 8.55 2.28
CA LEU A 132 0.06 8.85 0.90
C LEU A 132 -1.43 9.13 0.79
N PRO A 133 -1.85 10.10 -0.05
CA PRO A 133 -3.25 10.41 -0.30
C PRO A 133 -3.85 9.38 -1.28
N ILE A 134 -4.94 8.75 -0.88
CA ILE A 134 -5.68 7.82 -1.74
C ILE A 134 -7.12 8.25 -1.94
N ASN A 135 -7.76 7.66 -2.89
CA ASN A 135 -9.19 7.82 -3.18
C ASN A 135 -9.84 6.48 -3.56
N THR A 136 -11.13 6.49 -3.80
CA THR A 136 -11.94 5.30 -4.16
C THR A 136 -11.45 4.51 -5.38
N HIS A 137 -10.61 5.12 -6.22
CA HIS A 137 -10.09 4.51 -7.46
C HIS A 137 -8.63 4.11 -7.36
N THR A 138 -7.96 4.40 -6.23
CA THR A 138 -6.56 4.04 -6.05
C THR A 138 -6.41 2.52 -5.98
N THR A 139 -5.64 1.98 -6.91
CA THR A 139 -5.29 0.55 -6.97
C THR A 139 -3.95 0.29 -6.30
N ALA A 140 -3.64 -0.98 -6.02
CA ALA A 140 -2.34 -1.39 -5.49
C ALA A 140 -1.19 -0.94 -6.41
N LYS A 141 -1.36 -1.07 -7.74
CA LYS A 141 -0.41 -0.55 -8.73
C LYS A 141 -0.22 0.96 -8.62
N SER A 142 -1.32 1.72 -8.53
CA SER A 142 -1.23 3.19 -8.39
C SER A 142 -0.55 3.59 -7.08
N LEU A 143 -0.84 2.89 -5.98
CA LEU A 143 -0.22 3.15 -4.68
C LEU A 143 1.28 2.82 -4.69
N SER A 144 1.68 1.69 -5.32
CA SER A 144 3.08 1.33 -5.51
C SER A 144 3.84 2.41 -6.31
N GLN A 145 3.25 2.89 -7.43
CA GLN A 145 3.84 3.97 -8.23
C GLN A 145 3.98 5.27 -7.43
N MET A 146 2.96 5.65 -6.66
CA MET A 146 3.02 6.83 -5.78
C MET A 146 4.13 6.69 -4.74
N MET A 147 4.29 5.49 -4.15
CA MET A 147 5.33 5.21 -3.18
C MET A 147 6.72 5.32 -3.84
N SER A 148 6.93 4.67 -5.00
CA SER A 148 8.19 4.73 -5.75
C SER A 148 8.60 6.17 -6.07
N LEU A 149 7.65 7.00 -6.54
CA LEU A 149 7.90 8.43 -6.79
C LEU A 149 8.23 9.20 -5.52
N THR A 150 7.56 8.89 -4.40
CA THR A 150 7.76 9.60 -3.13
C THR A 150 9.14 9.34 -2.52
N ILE A 151 9.65 8.12 -2.66
CA ILE A 151 10.98 7.74 -2.14
C ILE A 151 12.10 7.94 -3.16
N GLY A 152 11.77 8.17 -4.44
CA GLY A 152 12.75 8.46 -5.49
C GLY A 152 13.38 7.23 -6.14
N VAL A 153 12.73 6.07 -6.09
CA VAL A 153 13.17 4.86 -6.80
C VAL A 153 13.08 5.09 -8.30
N LYS A 154 14.15 4.80 -9.03
CA LYS A 154 14.24 4.99 -10.48
C LYS A 154 13.66 3.81 -11.26
N THR A 155 13.81 2.60 -10.73
CA THR A 155 13.39 1.36 -11.41
C THR A 155 11.91 1.09 -11.16
N ASN A 156 11.07 1.36 -12.15
CA ASN A 156 9.64 1.11 -12.08
C ASN A 156 9.32 -0.38 -12.35
N GLY A 157 8.34 -0.92 -11.62
CA GLY A 157 7.80 -2.26 -11.86
C GLY A 157 8.42 -3.38 -11.02
N LEU A 158 9.48 -3.12 -10.28
CA LEU A 158 10.08 -4.11 -9.37
C LEU A 158 9.33 -4.24 -8.05
N TYR A 159 8.55 -3.24 -7.68
CA TYR A 159 7.95 -3.11 -6.36
C TYR A 159 6.44 -3.24 -6.40
N ALA A 160 5.89 -3.83 -5.35
CA ALA A 160 4.47 -3.97 -5.15
C ALA A 160 4.04 -3.55 -3.75
N ILE A 161 2.72 -3.42 -3.59
CA ILE A 161 2.09 -3.26 -2.27
C ILE A 161 1.66 -4.65 -1.79
N TYR A 162 2.04 -4.95 -0.57
CA TYR A 162 1.61 -6.13 0.18
C TYR A 162 0.71 -5.71 1.33
N GLU A 163 -0.19 -6.59 1.69
CA GLU A 163 -0.91 -6.54 2.95
C GLU A 163 -0.18 -7.44 3.96
N TYR A 164 0.11 -6.91 5.13
CA TYR A 164 0.43 -7.72 6.29
C TYR A 164 -0.81 -7.78 7.16
N ASP A 165 -1.35 -8.97 7.35
CA ASP A 165 -2.53 -9.19 8.16
C ASP A 165 -2.23 -9.08 9.68
N ASN A 166 -3.25 -9.29 10.50
CA ASN A 166 -3.15 -9.24 11.96
C ASN A 166 -2.24 -10.32 12.57
N ALA A 167 -1.91 -11.37 11.81
CA ALA A 167 -0.97 -12.44 12.18
C ALA A 167 0.43 -12.25 11.55
N ASP A 168 0.70 -11.07 10.96
CA ASP A 168 1.93 -10.75 10.23
C ASP A 168 2.20 -11.62 8.98
N ASN A 169 1.17 -12.25 8.42
CA ASN A 169 1.32 -12.93 7.13
C ASN A 169 1.36 -11.92 5.99
N LYS A 170 2.31 -12.10 5.08
CA LYS A 170 2.53 -11.27 3.89
C LYS A 170 1.65 -11.75 2.73
N HIS A 171 0.73 -10.91 2.27
CA HIS A 171 -0.17 -11.18 1.15
C HIS A 171 0.09 -10.19 0.00
N TYR A 172 0.37 -10.71 -1.18
CA TYR A 172 0.51 -9.89 -2.38
C TYR A 172 -0.84 -9.31 -2.81
N LEU A 173 -0.89 -7.99 -3.03
CA LEU A 173 -2.06 -7.33 -3.59
C LEU A 173 -1.95 -7.26 -5.12
N GLN A 174 -2.90 -7.88 -5.82
CA GLN A 174 -2.96 -7.79 -7.28
C GLN A 174 -3.00 -6.33 -7.74
N PRO A 175 -2.37 -5.98 -8.88
CA PRO A 175 -2.22 -4.60 -9.35
C PRO A 175 -3.53 -3.82 -9.42
N GLU A 176 -4.62 -4.48 -9.77
CA GLU A 176 -5.97 -3.92 -9.94
C GLU A 176 -6.77 -3.85 -8.64
N THR A 177 -6.26 -4.46 -7.56
CA THR A 177 -6.93 -4.45 -6.24
C THR A 177 -7.10 -3.03 -5.75
N ARG A 178 -8.32 -2.63 -5.42
CA ARG A 178 -8.59 -1.30 -4.87
C ARG A 178 -8.22 -1.25 -3.40
N ILE A 179 -7.40 -0.29 -3.05
CA ILE A 179 -6.92 -0.09 -1.67
C ILE A 179 -8.09 0.15 -0.70
N MET A 180 -9.10 0.89 -1.13
CA MET A 180 -10.28 1.12 -0.29
C MET A 180 -11.13 -0.13 -0.05
N ASP A 181 -11.07 -1.15 -0.92
CA ASP A 181 -11.75 -2.42 -0.68
C ASP A 181 -11.00 -3.26 0.37
N VAL A 182 -9.67 -3.17 0.40
CA VAL A 182 -8.83 -3.81 1.45
C VAL A 182 -9.10 -3.15 2.81
N ILE A 183 -9.12 -1.82 2.86
CA ILE A 183 -9.44 -1.06 4.08
C ILE A 183 -10.85 -1.38 4.58
N ALA A 184 -11.82 -1.57 3.67
CA ALA A 184 -13.17 -1.97 4.06
C ALA A 184 -13.21 -3.35 4.73
N VAL A 185 -12.41 -4.31 4.24
CA VAL A 185 -12.26 -5.62 4.90
C VAL A 185 -11.66 -5.48 6.30
N TRP A 186 -10.63 -4.64 6.46
CA TRP A 186 -10.03 -4.38 7.77
C TRP A 186 -11.04 -3.76 8.76
N GLN A 187 -11.86 -2.82 8.28
CA GLN A 187 -12.90 -2.21 9.10
C GLN A 187 -13.95 -3.25 9.52
N GLU A 188 -14.44 -4.08 8.60
CA GLU A 188 -15.36 -5.19 8.90
C GLU A 188 -14.78 -6.15 9.95
N GLN A 189 -13.48 -6.46 9.85
CA GLN A 189 -12.80 -7.31 10.83
C GLN A 189 -12.76 -6.68 12.22
N VAL A 190 -12.44 -5.40 12.31
CA VAL A 190 -12.40 -4.67 13.59
C VAL A 190 -13.82 -4.57 14.21
N GLU A 191 -14.83 -4.28 13.40
CA GLU A 191 -16.23 -4.19 13.85
C GLU A 191 -16.78 -5.53 14.37
N ALA A 192 -16.23 -6.65 13.91
CA ALA A 192 -16.61 -8.00 14.35
C ALA A 192 -15.95 -8.42 15.67
N LEU A 193 -14.96 -7.66 16.20
CA LEU A 193 -14.24 -7.99 17.43
C LEU A 193 -15.06 -7.62 18.68
N SER A 194 -14.93 -8.44 19.73
CA SER A 194 -15.38 -8.06 21.07
C SER A 194 -14.45 -7.02 21.70
N GLU A 195 -14.90 -6.33 22.76
CA GLU A 195 -14.08 -5.33 23.48
C GLU A 195 -12.74 -5.89 23.97
N ASP A 196 -12.72 -7.14 24.44
CA ASP A 196 -11.48 -7.77 24.92
C ASP A 196 -10.55 -8.16 23.78
N GLN A 197 -11.08 -8.61 22.66
CA GLN A 197 -10.29 -8.91 21.46
C GLN A 197 -9.68 -7.64 20.84
N THR A 198 -10.37 -6.51 20.91
CA THR A 198 -9.87 -5.23 20.39
C THR A 198 -8.59 -4.77 21.09
N LYS A 199 -8.40 -5.10 22.38
CA LYS A 199 -7.20 -4.73 23.15
C LYS A 199 -5.92 -5.44 22.66
N THR A 200 -6.06 -6.64 22.12
CA THR A 200 -4.95 -7.48 21.65
C THR A 200 -4.82 -7.52 20.12
N PHE A 201 -5.78 -6.91 19.43
CA PHE A 201 -5.83 -6.93 17.97
C PHE A 201 -4.71 -6.10 17.36
N ARG A 202 -3.91 -6.75 16.52
CA ARG A 202 -2.90 -6.08 15.71
C ARG A 202 -3.50 -5.65 14.39
N SER A 203 -3.45 -4.36 14.08
CA SER A 203 -4.02 -3.84 12.83
C SER A 203 -3.22 -4.29 11.62
N SER A 204 -3.90 -4.71 10.57
CA SER A 204 -3.32 -4.95 9.25
C SER A 204 -2.66 -3.67 8.71
N ARG A 205 -1.65 -3.82 7.85
CA ARG A 205 -0.90 -2.69 7.30
C ARG A 205 -0.46 -2.93 5.86
N PHE A 206 -0.27 -1.84 5.13
CA PHE A 206 0.34 -1.89 3.79
C PHE A 206 1.86 -1.82 3.91
N MET A 207 2.52 -2.69 3.16
CA MET A 207 3.97 -2.73 3.02
C MET A 207 4.35 -2.53 1.55
N PHE A 208 5.38 -1.73 1.33
CA PHE A 208 6.03 -1.59 0.05
C PHE A 208 7.26 -2.49 0.03
N GLY A 209 7.34 -3.40 -0.93
CA GLY A 209 8.41 -4.38 -1.00
C GLY A 209 8.74 -4.81 -2.43
N VAL A 210 9.81 -5.54 -2.58
CA VAL A 210 10.25 -6.10 -3.86
C VAL A 210 9.28 -7.19 -4.30
N HIS A 211 8.85 -7.12 -5.56
CA HIS A 211 7.97 -8.12 -6.18
C HIS A 211 8.71 -8.97 -7.20
N HIS A 212 9.58 -8.33 -7.99
CA HIS A 212 10.41 -9.02 -8.97
C HIS A 212 11.88 -8.80 -8.63
N PHE A 213 12.63 -9.88 -8.52
CA PHE A 213 14.08 -9.85 -8.33
C PHE A 213 14.75 -9.68 -9.69
N LEU A 214 14.66 -8.50 -10.27
CA LEU A 214 15.35 -8.12 -11.50
C LEU A 214 16.61 -7.32 -11.16
N ASP A 215 17.49 -7.16 -12.15
CA ASP A 215 18.65 -6.30 -11.97
C ASP A 215 18.21 -4.84 -11.80
N VAL A 216 18.67 -4.26 -10.72
CA VAL A 216 18.51 -2.83 -10.42
C VAL A 216 19.69 -2.10 -11.04
N ASP A 217 19.44 -0.94 -11.64
CA ASP A 217 20.52 -0.09 -12.17
C ASP A 217 21.43 0.34 -11.02
N GLU A 218 22.75 0.26 -11.21
CA GLU A 218 23.75 0.61 -10.17
C GLU A 218 23.57 2.06 -9.67
N SER A 219 23.05 2.94 -10.50
CA SER A 219 22.75 4.34 -10.13
C SER A 219 21.49 4.50 -9.27
N ASP A 220 20.70 3.44 -9.04
CA ASP A 220 19.51 3.44 -8.20
C ASP A 220 19.83 2.94 -6.79
N HIS A 221 20.60 3.73 -6.03
CA HIS A 221 21.00 3.38 -4.66
C HIS A 221 19.79 3.07 -3.75
N ILE A 222 18.66 3.78 -3.93
CA ILE A 222 17.46 3.51 -3.14
C ILE A 222 16.88 2.15 -3.50
N GLY A 223 16.83 1.84 -4.79
CA GLY A 223 16.40 0.53 -5.27
C GLY A 223 17.26 -0.61 -4.72
N TRP A 224 18.58 -0.44 -4.70
CA TRP A 224 19.52 -1.39 -4.11
C TRP A 224 19.30 -1.57 -2.61
N THR A 225 19.13 -0.48 -1.87
CA THR A 225 18.85 -0.56 -0.42
C THR A 225 17.57 -1.35 -0.14
N LEU A 226 16.50 -1.12 -0.91
CA LEU A 226 15.25 -1.88 -0.75
C LEU A 226 15.42 -3.36 -1.10
N LEU A 227 16.18 -3.67 -2.16
CA LEU A 227 16.48 -5.05 -2.54
C LEU A 227 17.31 -5.76 -1.45
N PHE A 228 18.30 -5.07 -0.90
CA PHE A 228 19.12 -5.57 0.22
C PHE A 228 18.25 -5.84 1.46
N MET A 229 17.39 -4.91 1.86
CA MET A 229 16.49 -5.10 3.00
C MET A 229 15.56 -6.30 2.83
N GLU A 230 14.99 -6.50 1.64
CA GLU A 230 14.17 -7.68 1.33
C GLU A 230 15.01 -8.95 1.39
N ALA A 231 16.24 -8.91 0.86
CA ALA A 231 17.16 -10.04 0.88
C ALA A 231 17.54 -10.43 2.32
N VAL A 232 17.88 -9.46 3.17
CA VAL A 232 18.16 -9.67 4.61
C VAL A 232 16.95 -10.31 5.31
N SER A 233 15.76 -9.74 5.11
CA SER A 233 14.53 -10.29 5.69
C SER A 233 14.29 -11.74 5.26
N ASN A 234 14.49 -12.06 4.00
CA ASN A 234 14.30 -13.41 3.48
C ASN A 234 15.35 -14.41 4.01
N VAL A 235 16.58 -13.96 4.25
CA VAL A 235 17.62 -14.78 4.86
C VAL A 235 17.29 -15.08 6.34
N VAL A 236 16.95 -14.06 7.09
CA VAL A 236 16.65 -14.19 8.54
C VAL A 236 15.38 -15.02 8.77
N ASN A 237 14.36 -14.84 7.93
CA ASN A 237 13.10 -15.59 7.98
C ASN A 237 13.14 -16.96 7.28
N GLU A 238 14.32 -17.43 6.92
CA GLU A 238 14.56 -18.79 6.38
C GLU A 238 13.86 -19.09 5.04
N VAL A 239 13.53 -18.06 4.27
CA VAL A 239 12.97 -18.21 2.91
C VAL A 239 13.97 -18.94 2.00
N TYR A 240 15.27 -18.71 2.22
CA TYR A 240 16.36 -19.38 1.52
C TYR A 240 17.02 -20.44 2.40
N PRO A 241 17.11 -21.71 1.97
CA PRO A 241 17.78 -22.78 2.71
C PRO A 241 19.32 -22.67 2.58
N LEU A 242 19.88 -21.64 3.17
CA LEU A 242 21.32 -21.36 3.13
C LEU A 242 22.11 -22.25 4.08
N THR A 243 23.38 -22.48 3.78
CA THR A 243 24.31 -23.17 4.67
C THR A 243 24.79 -22.24 5.80
N LYS A 244 25.22 -22.82 6.94
CA LYS A 244 25.78 -22.08 8.08
C LYS A 244 26.90 -21.12 7.63
N LYS A 245 27.77 -21.57 6.72
CA LYS A 245 28.87 -20.75 6.20
C LYS A 245 28.36 -19.51 5.47
N MET A 246 27.41 -19.68 4.54
CA MET A 246 26.82 -18.55 3.80
C MET A 246 26.10 -17.56 4.71
N VAL A 247 25.35 -18.05 5.69
CA VAL A 247 24.67 -17.19 6.67
C VAL A 247 25.67 -16.33 7.44
N LEU A 248 26.81 -16.90 7.87
CA LEU A 248 27.85 -16.15 8.57
C LEU A 248 28.54 -15.11 7.67
N ASP A 249 28.76 -15.43 6.38
CA ASP A 249 29.35 -14.50 5.43
C ASP A 249 28.39 -13.32 5.15
N LEU A 250 27.08 -13.60 4.97
CA LEU A 250 26.04 -12.60 4.79
C LEU A 250 25.84 -11.74 6.07
N ALA A 251 25.81 -12.37 7.24
CA ALA A 251 25.67 -11.65 8.50
C ALA A 251 26.84 -10.70 8.77
N ALA A 252 28.06 -11.06 8.36
CA ALA A 252 29.22 -10.19 8.48
C ALA A 252 29.10 -8.95 7.59
N LEU A 253 28.62 -9.11 6.35
CA LEU A 253 28.33 -7.98 5.44
C LEU A 253 27.22 -7.07 5.98
N GLN A 254 26.17 -7.65 6.56
CA GLN A 254 25.11 -6.86 7.18
C GLN A 254 25.61 -6.07 8.39
N LEU A 255 26.49 -6.65 9.22
CA LEU A 255 27.12 -5.96 10.34
C LEU A 255 28.04 -4.82 9.86
N GLN A 256 28.81 -5.06 8.81
CA GLN A 256 29.67 -4.04 8.21
C GLN A 256 28.84 -2.88 7.62
N GLU A 257 27.70 -3.19 6.97
CA GLU A 257 26.76 -2.20 6.43
C GLU A 257 26.14 -1.35 7.53
N GLU A 258 25.69 -1.95 8.64
CA GLU A 258 24.96 -1.28 9.72
C GLU A 258 25.88 -0.52 10.68
N LEU A 259 27.05 -1.07 11.01
CA LEU A 259 27.93 -0.61 12.09
C LEU A 259 29.31 -0.12 11.60
N GLY A 260 29.66 -0.44 10.35
CA GLY A 260 31.01 -0.19 9.84
C GLY A 260 32.04 -1.16 10.37
N ASP A 261 33.30 -0.72 10.45
CA ASP A 261 34.42 -1.53 10.87
C ASP A 261 34.31 -1.95 12.34
N PHE A 262 34.64 -3.22 12.62
CA PHE A 262 34.64 -3.75 13.99
C PHE A 262 35.57 -2.96 14.91
N SER A 263 35.05 -2.43 16.02
CA SER A 263 35.76 -1.52 16.94
C SER A 263 36.16 -2.18 18.28
N GLY A 264 35.68 -3.38 18.60
CA GLY A 264 36.13 -4.13 19.82
C GLY A 264 35.00 -4.73 20.66
N ASP A 265 35.26 -4.87 21.98
CA ASP A 265 34.40 -5.60 22.93
C ASP A 265 32.96 -5.05 23.04
N GLN A 266 32.75 -3.76 22.74
CA GLN A 266 31.42 -3.16 22.78
C GLN A 266 30.53 -3.70 21.66
N ASP A 267 31.08 -3.87 20.46
CA ASP A 267 30.41 -4.43 19.32
C ASP A 267 30.06 -5.91 19.56
N GLU A 268 30.95 -6.66 20.17
CA GLU A 268 30.72 -8.08 20.51
C GLU A 268 29.58 -8.24 21.53
N ARG A 269 29.51 -7.37 22.54
CA ARG A 269 28.41 -7.36 23.52
C ARG A 269 27.08 -7.02 22.88
N MET A 270 27.06 -6.02 21.98
CA MET A 270 25.87 -5.62 21.24
C MET A 270 25.39 -6.76 20.34
N LEU A 271 26.31 -7.42 19.64
CA LEU A 271 26.03 -8.56 18.79
C LEU A 271 25.38 -9.70 19.56
N ASN A 272 25.90 -10.04 20.77
CA ASN A 272 25.36 -11.09 21.63
C ASN A 272 23.85 -10.88 21.94
N GLY A 273 23.43 -9.65 22.17
CA GLY A 273 22.03 -9.31 22.44
C GLY A 273 21.13 -9.38 21.21
N ASN A 274 21.70 -9.18 20.01
CA ASN A 274 20.94 -8.93 18.76
C ASN A 274 21.16 -9.97 17.64
N LEU A 275 21.77 -11.12 17.94
CA LEU A 275 22.08 -12.16 16.94
C LEU A 275 20.88 -12.55 16.06
N HIS A 276 19.66 -12.52 16.61
CA HIS A 276 18.43 -12.85 15.89
C HIS A 276 18.11 -11.90 14.72
N ARG A 277 18.75 -10.73 14.65
CA ARG A 277 18.61 -9.79 13.52
C ARG A 277 19.47 -10.17 12.31
N TYR A 278 20.49 -10.99 12.52
CA TYR A 278 21.51 -11.31 11.52
C TYR A 278 21.52 -12.78 11.14
N ILE A 279 21.05 -13.65 12.02
CA ILE A 279 21.16 -15.10 11.88
C ILE A 279 19.77 -15.74 12.02
N PRO A 280 19.39 -16.65 11.08
CA PRO A 280 18.17 -17.42 11.16
C PRO A 280 18.02 -18.21 12.47
N ALA A 281 16.76 -18.33 12.96
CA ALA A 281 16.45 -18.95 14.24
C ALA A 281 16.96 -20.39 14.37
N ARG A 282 16.97 -21.17 13.28
CA ARG A 282 17.47 -22.57 13.27
C ARG A 282 18.94 -22.71 13.70
N PHE A 283 19.75 -21.65 13.58
CA PHE A 283 21.15 -21.63 14.01
C PHE A 283 21.36 -20.95 15.37
N LEU A 284 20.28 -20.53 16.05
CA LEU A 284 20.32 -19.83 17.33
C LEU A 284 19.81 -20.70 18.49
N THR A 285 19.89 -22.04 18.38
CA THR A 285 19.63 -22.94 19.51
C THR A 285 20.59 -22.68 20.64
N GLU A 286 20.24 -23.04 21.88
CA GLU A 286 21.09 -22.82 23.05
C GLU A 286 22.49 -23.45 22.90
N GLU A 287 22.56 -24.59 22.19
CA GLU A 287 23.82 -25.31 21.94
C GLU A 287 24.66 -24.65 20.84
N GLU A 288 24.06 -24.14 19.79
CA GLU A 288 24.77 -23.61 18.62
C GLU A 288 25.10 -22.10 18.74
N ARG A 289 24.30 -21.33 19.49
CA ARG A 289 24.49 -19.89 19.66
C ARG A 289 25.92 -19.46 20.03
N PRO A 290 26.59 -20.07 21.01
CA PRO A 290 27.98 -19.70 21.35
C PRO A 290 28.93 -19.94 20.17
N SER A 291 28.68 -20.99 19.38
CA SER A 291 29.51 -21.38 18.24
C SER A 291 29.38 -20.47 17.04
N MET A 292 28.42 -19.53 17.03
CA MET A 292 28.18 -18.61 15.94
C MET A 292 28.92 -17.28 16.08
N ILE A 293 29.17 -16.82 17.30
CA ILE A 293 29.71 -15.49 17.59
C ILE A 293 31.15 -15.33 17.10
N GLU A 294 32.03 -16.20 17.56
CA GLU A 294 33.47 -16.13 17.22
C GLU A 294 33.73 -16.22 15.72
N PRO A 295 33.13 -17.16 14.93
CA PRO A 295 33.28 -17.21 13.51
C PRO A 295 32.69 -15.99 12.80
N LEU A 296 31.58 -15.40 13.29
CA LEU A 296 30.97 -14.21 12.75
C LEU A 296 31.87 -12.98 12.95
N VAL A 297 32.33 -12.75 14.17
CA VAL A 297 33.28 -11.67 14.50
C VAL A 297 34.56 -11.76 13.67
N LYS A 298 35.09 -12.99 13.53
CA LYS A 298 36.27 -13.21 12.69
C LYS A 298 36.03 -12.77 11.21
N ARG A 299 34.87 -13.10 10.64
CA ARG A 299 34.53 -12.68 9.26
C ARG A 299 34.36 -11.17 9.18
N TRP A 300 33.66 -10.56 10.14
CA TRP A 300 33.47 -9.11 10.18
C TRP A 300 34.82 -8.38 10.28
N LYS A 301 35.75 -8.84 11.13
CA LYS A 301 37.12 -8.32 11.21
C LYS A 301 37.89 -8.45 9.88
N CYS A 302 37.61 -9.49 9.08
CA CYS A 302 38.26 -9.67 7.78
C CYS A 302 37.80 -8.64 6.74
N LEU A 303 36.63 -8.00 6.90
CA LEU A 303 36.14 -6.94 6.01
C LEU A 303 36.82 -5.60 6.28
N HIS A 304 37.40 -5.42 7.48
CA HIS A 304 38.09 -4.19 7.88
C HIS A 304 39.21 -3.82 6.91
N GLY A 305 39.21 -2.58 6.45
CA GLY A 305 40.25 -2.03 5.55
C GLY A 305 40.18 -2.53 4.10
N GLN A 306 39.17 -3.32 3.70
CA GLN A 306 39.00 -3.79 2.34
C GLN A 306 38.20 -2.83 1.44
N GLY A 307 37.78 -1.66 1.96
CA GLY A 307 37.04 -0.65 1.23
C GLY A 307 35.54 -0.92 1.11
N TYR A 308 35.01 -1.83 1.95
CA TYR A 308 33.59 -2.09 2.02
C TYR A 308 32.85 -0.91 2.68
N ASP A 309 32.36 0.00 1.88
CA ASP A 309 31.38 0.97 2.31
C ASP A 309 29.96 0.36 2.40
N GLN A 310 28.99 1.16 2.81
CA GLN A 310 27.61 0.71 2.96
C GLN A 310 27.03 0.12 1.66
N PHE A 311 27.27 0.78 0.52
CA PHE A 311 26.73 0.35 -0.75
C PHE A 311 27.42 -0.92 -1.28
N GLU A 312 28.75 -1.02 -1.14
CA GLU A 312 29.52 -2.21 -1.51
C GLU A 312 29.09 -3.44 -0.70
N CYS A 313 28.78 -3.25 0.61
CA CYS A 313 28.22 -4.32 1.44
C CYS A 313 26.86 -4.80 0.91
N GLN A 314 25.96 -3.88 0.57
CA GLN A 314 24.64 -4.19 0.03
C GLN A 314 24.75 -4.94 -1.30
N LEU A 315 25.59 -4.47 -2.21
CA LEU A 315 25.86 -5.08 -3.51
C LEU A 315 26.37 -6.52 -3.33
N THR A 316 27.47 -6.68 -2.56
CA THR A 316 28.11 -7.98 -2.33
C THR A 316 27.15 -8.98 -1.66
N TYR A 317 26.35 -8.53 -0.71
CA TYR A 317 25.34 -9.36 -0.07
C TYR A 317 24.35 -9.95 -1.09
N VAL A 318 23.80 -9.10 -1.95
CA VAL A 318 22.83 -9.53 -2.98
C VAL A 318 23.51 -10.41 -4.02
N GLU A 319 24.74 -10.15 -4.42
CA GLU A 319 25.50 -10.98 -5.35
C GLU A 319 25.78 -12.39 -4.83
N ILE A 320 26.15 -12.53 -3.55
CA ILE A 320 26.30 -13.83 -2.90
C ILE A 320 24.99 -14.62 -2.95
N LEU A 321 23.87 -13.96 -2.70
CA LEU A 321 22.55 -14.60 -2.78
C LEU A 321 22.19 -14.98 -4.22
N LYS A 322 22.48 -14.13 -5.22
CA LYS A 322 22.24 -14.45 -6.63
C LYS A 322 22.97 -15.70 -7.10
N GLN A 323 24.14 -15.99 -6.54
CA GLN A 323 24.88 -17.21 -6.82
C GLN A 323 24.27 -18.45 -6.16
N SER A 324 23.36 -18.29 -5.21
CA SER A 324 22.65 -19.42 -4.61
C SER A 324 21.59 -19.96 -5.56
N ILE A 325 21.50 -21.29 -5.70
CA ILE A 325 20.47 -21.97 -6.52
C ILE A 325 19.05 -21.54 -6.13
N TRP A 326 18.84 -21.22 -4.86
CA TRP A 326 17.52 -20.86 -4.31
C TRP A 326 17.07 -19.45 -4.68
N TYR A 327 18.00 -18.52 -4.84
CA TYR A 327 17.69 -17.21 -5.41
C TYR A 327 17.25 -17.34 -6.86
N ALA A 328 17.96 -18.15 -7.65
CA ALA A 328 17.60 -18.45 -9.04
C ALA A 328 16.24 -19.15 -9.16
N ILE A 329 15.88 -20.07 -8.25
CA ILE A 329 14.57 -20.75 -8.25
C ILE A 329 13.44 -19.76 -7.95
N ASN A 330 13.58 -18.83 -6.99
CA ASN A 330 12.58 -17.80 -6.75
C ASN A 330 12.42 -16.86 -7.95
N LEU A 331 13.50 -16.54 -8.65
CA LEU A 331 13.45 -15.83 -9.94
C LEU A 331 12.63 -16.62 -10.97
N PHE A 332 12.86 -17.93 -11.09
CA PHE A 332 12.16 -18.81 -12.02
C PHE A 332 10.66 -18.97 -11.67
N VAL A 333 10.32 -19.12 -10.41
CA VAL A 333 8.92 -19.21 -9.95
C VAL A 333 8.18 -17.90 -10.22
N CYS A 334 8.79 -16.74 -9.96
CA CYS A 334 8.22 -15.44 -10.33
C CYS A 334 8.01 -15.31 -11.84
N VAL A 335 8.99 -15.70 -12.66
CA VAL A 335 8.88 -15.66 -14.12
C VAL A 335 7.79 -16.62 -14.62
N CYS A 336 7.72 -17.84 -14.09
CA CYS A 336 6.70 -18.81 -14.47
C CYS A 336 5.30 -18.34 -14.08
N VAL A 337 5.10 -17.79 -12.87
CA VAL A 337 3.80 -17.24 -12.45
C VAL A 337 3.40 -16.07 -13.34
N CYS A 338 4.33 -15.19 -13.70
CA CYS A 338 4.06 -14.08 -14.63
C CYS A 338 3.70 -14.59 -16.04
N VAL A 339 4.43 -15.59 -16.58
CA VAL A 339 4.15 -16.17 -17.90
C VAL A 339 2.80 -16.90 -17.89
N PHE A 340 2.47 -17.68 -16.86
CA PHE A 340 1.16 -18.31 -16.75
C PHE A 340 0.01 -17.31 -16.60
N SER A 341 0.21 -16.21 -15.89
CA SER A 341 -0.79 -15.13 -15.79
C SER A 341 -0.99 -14.42 -17.15
N TYR A 342 0.09 -14.22 -17.93
CA TYR A 342 0.01 -13.64 -19.28
C TYR A 342 -0.65 -14.58 -20.28
N THR A 343 -0.41 -15.87 -20.23
CA THR A 343 -1.03 -16.84 -21.16
C THR A 343 -2.51 -17.06 -20.90
N GLN A 344 -3.01 -16.91 -19.67
CA GLN A 344 -4.46 -16.94 -19.39
C GLN A 344 -5.21 -15.70 -19.90
N ILE A 345 -4.52 -14.55 -20.03
CA ILE A 345 -5.15 -13.32 -20.55
C ILE A 345 -5.31 -13.36 -22.07
N TYR A 346 -4.51 -14.15 -22.79
CA TYR A 346 -4.55 -14.24 -24.25
C TYR A 346 -5.27 -15.51 -24.77
N SER A 347 -5.84 -16.34 -23.88
CA SER A 347 -6.60 -17.55 -24.24
C SER A 347 -8.10 -17.46 -23.96
N LEU A 348 -8.64 -16.27 -23.77
CA LEU A 348 -10.04 -15.88 -23.72
C LEU A 348 -10.28 -14.80 -24.75
#